data_0b915a84f75880b1e939440bfe9bb29c
#
_entry.id   0b915a84f75880b1e939440bfe9bb29c
#
_cell.length_a   1.000
_cell.length_b   1.000
_cell.length_c   1.000
_cell.angle_alpha   90.00
_cell.angle_beta   90.00
_cell.angle_gamma   90.00
#
_symmetry.space_group_name_H-M   'P 1'
#
loop_
_entity.id
_entity.type
_entity.pdbx_description
1 polymer ?
#
loop_
_entity_poly.entity_id
_entity_poly.type
_entity_poly.pdbx_seq_one_letter_code
_entity_poly.pdbx_strand_id
1 'polypeptide(L)'
;FHGLAHRADVGAGDWLAVHGCGGVGLSAVHIGSALGANVIAVDLKDDKLEKAEELGAVETVNAGETDDVPETVKSLAGGSADVSVDALGIATTCRNSVLSLGTRGQHVQIGLTTSDEEGMVSLPTDAMVMQEIEFIGSLGMPPTQYDEIFRMVSTGKLDPSAVVSETVGLEDV
;
A
#
# COMPACT_ATOMS: atom_id res chain seq x y z
N PHE A 1 5.15 2.13 -8.11
CA PHE A 1 4.74 3.29 -8.91
C PHE A 1 3.53 2.93 -9.79
N HIS A 2 3.64 1.90 -10.67
CA HIS A 2 2.59 1.54 -11.63
C HIS A 2 1.22 1.33 -10.95
N GLY A 3 1.17 0.58 -9.85
CA GLY A 3 -0.07 0.32 -9.11
C GLY A 3 -0.77 1.59 -8.63
N LEU A 4 -0.01 2.55 -8.11
CA LEU A 4 -0.55 3.78 -7.55
C LEU A 4 -0.86 4.83 -8.62
N ALA A 5 0.14 5.16 -9.46
CA ALA A 5 0.02 6.27 -10.40
C ALA A 5 -0.77 5.93 -11.67
N HIS A 6 -0.69 4.68 -12.18
CA HIS A 6 -1.29 4.31 -13.45
C HIS A 6 -2.51 3.41 -13.35
N ARG A 7 -2.67 2.71 -12.23
CA ARG A 7 -3.78 1.78 -12.05
C ARG A 7 -4.89 2.36 -11.18
N ALA A 8 -4.51 3.03 -10.09
CA ALA A 8 -5.44 3.64 -9.14
C ALA A 8 -5.48 5.18 -9.20
N ASP A 9 -4.65 5.80 -10.05
CA ASP A 9 -4.61 7.26 -10.25
C ASP A 9 -4.53 8.05 -8.93
N VAL A 10 -3.69 7.55 -7.99
CA VAL A 10 -3.49 8.17 -6.67
C VAL A 10 -2.98 9.59 -6.83
N GLY A 11 -3.64 10.53 -6.19
CA GLY A 11 -3.36 11.95 -6.29
C GLY A 11 -3.29 12.69 -4.96
N ALA A 12 -3.10 13.99 -5.07
CA ALA A 12 -2.96 14.86 -3.91
C ALA A 12 -4.28 14.94 -3.12
N GLY A 13 -4.18 14.65 -1.82
CA GLY A 13 -5.28 14.71 -0.89
C GLY A 13 -6.01 13.38 -0.67
N ASP A 14 -5.79 12.37 -1.52
CA ASP A 14 -6.35 11.04 -1.33
C ASP A 14 -5.86 10.41 -0.02
N TRP A 15 -6.71 9.62 0.63
CA TRP A 15 -6.30 8.72 1.70
C TRP A 15 -5.90 7.36 1.13
N LEU A 16 -4.62 7.02 1.29
CA LEU A 16 -4.01 5.78 0.81
C LEU A 16 -3.66 4.87 1.99
N ALA A 17 -4.35 3.74 2.13
CA ALA A 17 -4.01 2.72 3.12
C ALA A 17 -3.08 1.66 2.51
N VAL A 18 -1.90 1.44 3.10
CA VAL A 18 -0.92 0.44 2.64
C VAL A 18 -0.80 -0.67 3.67
N HIS A 19 -1.28 -1.86 3.32
CA HIS A 19 -1.23 -3.06 4.16
C HIS A 19 0.02 -3.89 3.85
N GLY A 20 0.92 -3.98 4.85
CA GLY A 20 2.24 -4.59 4.77
C GLY A 20 3.34 -3.60 4.39
N CYS A 21 4.30 -3.39 5.30
CA CYS A 21 5.42 -2.46 5.18
C CYS A 21 6.76 -3.19 4.92
N GLY A 22 6.74 -4.21 4.07
CA GLY A 22 7.94 -4.79 3.46
C GLY A 22 8.49 -3.89 2.35
N GLY A 23 9.44 -4.36 1.55
CA GLY A 23 10.07 -3.56 0.49
C GLY A 23 9.08 -2.95 -0.52
N VAL A 24 8.05 -3.72 -0.91
CA VAL A 24 6.98 -3.25 -1.81
C VAL A 24 6.09 -2.22 -1.12
N GLY A 25 5.66 -2.50 0.13
CA GLY A 25 4.79 -1.61 0.88
C GLY A 25 5.47 -0.29 1.25
N LEU A 26 6.70 -0.32 1.75
CA LEU A 26 7.49 0.90 2.02
C LEU A 26 7.71 1.73 0.76
N SER A 27 7.92 1.08 -0.40
CA SER A 27 7.97 1.77 -1.69
C SER A 27 6.62 2.40 -2.05
N ALA A 28 5.50 1.74 -1.73
CA ALA A 28 4.17 2.30 -1.96
C ALA A 28 3.90 3.50 -1.04
N VAL A 29 4.30 3.42 0.23
CA VAL A 29 4.24 4.57 1.18
C VAL A 29 5.02 5.76 0.64
N HIS A 30 6.28 5.57 0.28
CA HIS A 30 7.13 6.66 -0.21
C HIS A 30 6.62 7.28 -1.51
N ILE A 31 6.16 6.46 -2.45
CA ILE A 31 5.59 6.92 -3.72
C ILE A 31 4.26 7.63 -3.48
N GLY A 32 3.36 7.08 -2.67
CA GLY A 32 2.07 7.68 -2.33
C GLY A 32 2.24 9.08 -1.71
N SER A 33 3.14 9.19 -0.74
CA SER A 33 3.51 10.48 -0.12
C SER A 33 4.06 11.46 -1.16
N ALA A 34 4.96 11.01 -2.05
CA ALA A 34 5.53 11.85 -3.11
C ALA A 34 4.50 12.29 -4.17
N LEU A 35 3.42 11.54 -4.36
CA LEU A 35 2.26 11.91 -5.19
C LEU A 35 1.32 12.89 -4.48
N GLY A 36 1.47 13.07 -3.17
CA GLY A 36 0.69 14.00 -2.35
C GLY A 36 -0.49 13.37 -1.61
N ALA A 37 -0.57 12.05 -1.56
CA ALA A 37 -1.57 11.34 -0.77
C ALA A 37 -1.27 11.40 0.73
N ASN A 38 -2.31 11.30 1.55
CA ASN A 38 -2.23 11.07 2.98
C ASN A 38 -2.10 9.57 3.21
N VAL A 39 -0.92 9.09 3.57
CA VAL A 39 -0.64 7.65 3.64
C VAL A 39 -0.85 7.12 5.05
N ILE A 40 -1.65 6.06 5.20
CA ILE A 40 -1.79 5.25 6.41
C ILE A 40 -1.04 3.94 6.19
N ALA A 41 -0.01 3.67 6.97
CA ALA A 41 0.75 2.44 6.90
C ALA A 41 0.25 1.41 7.93
N VAL A 42 0.06 0.17 7.51
CA VAL A 42 -0.45 -0.92 8.35
C VAL A 42 0.53 -2.08 8.35
N ASP A 43 1.07 -2.47 9.50
CA ASP A 43 1.95 -3.64 9.65
C ASP A 43 1.80 -4.24 11.06
N LEU A 44 2.41 -5.40 11.31
CA LEU A 44 2.49 -6.04 12.64
C LEU A 44 3.68 -5.57 13.45
N LYS A 45 4.67 -4.92 12.84
CA LYS A 45 5.97 -4.62 13.44
C LYS A 45 6.19 -3.12 13.55
N ASP A 46 6.48 -2.64 14.75
CA ASP A 46 6.72 -1.22 15.04
C ASP A 46 7.91 -0.67 14.26
N ASP A 47 9.01 -1.43 14.12
CA ASP A 47 10.17 -1.01 13.33
C ASP A 47 9.84 -0.74 11.85
N LYS A 48 8.84 -1.45 11.31
CA LYS A 48 8.34 -1.22 9.94
C LYS A 48 7.45 0.00 9.87
N LEU A 49 6.66 0.24 10.90
CA LEU A 49 5.79 1.42 11.00
C LEU A 49 6.62 2.69 11.19
N GLU A 50 7.63 2.67 12.06
CA GLU A 50 8.59 3.77 12.20
C GLU A 50 9.27 4.09 10.84
N LYS A 51 9.68 3.06 10.10
CA LYS A 51 10.26 3.25 8.77
C LYS A 51 9.26 3.83 7.77
N ALA A 52 7.99 3.46 7.85
CA ALA A 52 6.93 4.02 7.03
C ALA A 52 6.70 5.52 7.32
N GLU A 53 6.76 5.93 8.59
CA GLU A 53 6.69 7.36 8.99
C GLU A 53 7.86 8.16 8.39
N GLU A 54 9.09 7.64 8.48
CA GLU A 54 10.25 8.26 7.84
C GLU A 54 10.09 8.45 6.33
N LEU A 55 9.34 7.55 5.68
CA LEU A 55 9.06 7.57 4.24
C LEU A 55 7.81 8.38 3.87
N GLY A 56 7.14 8.98 4.85
CA GLY A 56 6.06 9.92 4.66
C GLY A 56 4.66 9.40 4.93
N ALA A 57 4.51 8.27 5.65
CA ALA A 57 3.22 7.93 6.23
C ALA A 57 2.82 8.98 7.28
N VAL A 58 1.59 9.47 7.22
CA VAL A 58 1.05 10.46 8.17
C VAL A 58 0.40 9.81 9.38
N GLU A 59 -0.01 8.54 9.23
CA GLU A 59 -0.59 7.71 10.28
C GLU A 59 -0.08 6.27 10.14
N THR A 60 -0.03 5.57 11.27
CA THR A 60 0.35 4.15 11.31
C THR A 60 -0.63 3.32 12.13
N VAL A 61 -0.79 2.06 11.79
CA VAL A 61 -1.65 1.10 12.48
C VAL A 61 -0.89 -0.19 12.74
N ASN A 62 -0.62 -0.51 14.00
CA ASN A 62 -0.12 -1.82 14.38
C ASN A 62 -1.26 -2.83 14.38
N ALA A 63 -1.32 -3.67 13.35
CA ALA A 63 -2.38 -4.67 13.17
C ALA A 63 -2.32 -5.81 14.21
N GLY A 64 -1.21 -5.95 14.94
CA GLY A 64 -1.09 -6.90 16.05
C GLY A 64 -1.72 -6.41 17.34
N GLU A 65 -1.91 -5.10 17.47
CA GLU A 65 -2.46 -4.44 18.66
C GLU A 65 -3.86 -3.85 18.43
N THR A 66 -4.39 -3.98 17.21
CA THR A 66 -5.64 -3.38 16.77
C THR A 66 -6.70 -4.46 16.54
N ASP A 67 -7.82 -4.41 17.25
CA ASP A 67 -8.92 -5.39 17.14
C ASP A 67 -9.63 -5.33 15.78
N ASP A 68 -9.80 -4.12 15.21
CA ASP A 68 -10.46 -3.89 13.93
C ASP A 68 -9.65 -2.91 13.07
N VAL A 69 -8.76 -3.48 12.26
CA VAL A 69 -7.87 -2.71 11.37
C VAL A 69 -8.65 -1.87 10.36
N PRO A 70 -9.67 -2.39 9.65
CA PRO A 70 -10.47 -1.58 8.73
C PRO A 70 -11.13 -0.37 9.38
N GLU A 71 -11.72 -0.54 10.54
CA GLU A 71 -12.41 0.55 11.24
C GLU A 71 -11.42 1.60 11.76
N THR A 72 -10.24 1.16 12.21
CA THR A 72 -9.17 2.07 12.62
C THR A 72 -8.67 2.90 11.45
N VAL A 73 -8.41 2.28 10.29
CA VAL A 73 -8.02 3.00 9.06
C VAL A 73 -9.09 4.02 8.67
N LYS A 74 -10.37 3.66 8.69
CA LYS A 74 -11.47 4.57 8.39
C LYS A 74 -11.52 5.75 9.35
N SER A 75 -11.34 5.49 10.64
CA SER A 75 -11.31 6.54 11.66
C SER A 75 -10.18 7.55 11.41
N LEU A 76 -8.97 7.07 11.11
CA LEU A 76 -7.82 7.91 10.81
C LEU A 76 -8.00 8.71 9.51
N ALA A 77 -8.61 8.11 8.49
CA ALA A 77 -8.94 8.79 7.24
C ALA A 77 -10.13 9.78 7.36
N GLY A 78 -10.75 9.90 8.54
CA GLY A 78 -11.91 10.77 8.73
C GLY A 78 -13.18 10.28 8.03
N GLY A 79 -13.26 8.99 7.72
CA GLY A 79 -14.41 8.33 7.08
C GLY A 79 -14.04 7.04 6.37
N SER A 80 -13.11 7.08 5.42
CA SER A 80 -12.64 5.88 4.70
C SER A 80 -11.40 6.21 3.85
N ALA A 81 -10.64 5.19 3.47
CA ALA A 81 -9.61 5.35 2.46
C ALA A 81 -10.22 5.43 1.05
N ASP A 82 -9.62 6.24 0.19
CA ASP A 82 -9.96 6.33 -1.24
C ASP A 82 -9.29 5.19 -2.01
N VAL A 83 -8.04 4.92 -1.67
CA VAL A 83 -7.25 3.84 -2.25
C VAL A 83 -6.66 2.96 -1.15
N SER A 84 -6.63 1.66 -1.37
CA SER A 84 -5.93 0.72 -0.49
C SER A 84 -5.02 -0.21 -1.29
N VAL A 85 -3.89 -0.59 -0.68
CA VAL A 85 -2.91 -1.52 -1.27
C VAL A 85 -2.72 -2.71 -0.36
N ASP A 86 -2.81 -3.91 -0.91
CA ASP A 86 -2.25 -5.11 -0.27
C ASP A 86 -0.90 -5.46 -0.88
N ALA A 87 0.17 -5.25 -0.10
CA ALA A 87 1.56 -5.52 -0.49
C ALA A 87 2.08 -6.87 0.04
N LEU A 88 1.24 -7.64 0.76
CA LEU A 88 1.56 -8.95 1.33
C LEU A 88 0.96 -10.11 0.53
N GLY A 89 -0.35 -10.07 0.27
CA GLY A 89 -1.07 -11.11 -0.48
C GLY A 89 -1.70 -12.20 0.37
N ILE A 90 -1.74 -12.07 1.70
CA ILE A 90 -2.45 -13.02 2.57
C ILE A 90 -3.92 -12.64 2.71
N ALA A 91 -4.77 -13.64 2.99
CA ALA A 91 -6.22 -13.47 3.06
C ALA A 91 -6.66 -12.36 4.02
N THR A 92 -5.99 -12.23 5.17
CA THR A 92 -6.32 -11.23 6.18
C THR A 92 -6.03 -9.81 5.69
N THR A 93 -4.84 -9.55 5.12
CA THR A 93 -4.47 -8.21 4.64
C THR A 93 -5.28 -7.80 3.42
N CYS A 94 -5.52 -8.71 2.48
CA CYS A 94 -6.37 -8.44 1.33
C CYS A 94 -7.79 -8.02 1.77
N ARG A 95 -8.39 -8.79 2.70
CA ARG A 95 -9.72 -8.47 3.21
C ARG A 95 -9.77 -7.16 3.99
N ASN A 96 -8.80 -6.91 4.88
CA ASN A 96 -8.72 -5.66 5.64
C ASN A 96 -8.54 -4.47 4.71
N SER A 97 -7.70 -4.60 3.69
CA SER A 97 -7.47 -3.58 2.68
C SER A 97 -8.76 -3.21 1.94
N VAL A 98 -9.52 -4.20 1.46
CA VAL A 98 -10.84 -3.96 0.81
C VAL A 98 -11.83 -3.31 1.77
N LEU A 99 -11.91 -3.77 3.02
CA LEU A 99 -12.85 -3.25 4.02
C LEU A 99 -12.49 -1.86 4.55
N SER A 100 -11.26 -1.39 4.36
CA SER A 100 -10.82 -0.03 4.72
C SER A 100 -11.35 1.05 3.76
N LEU A 101 -11.85 0.64 2.59
CA LEU A 101 -12.30 1.54 1.54
C LEU A 101 -13.70 2.11 1.79
N GLY A 102 -13.94 3.28 1.20
CA GLY A 102 -15.24 3.90 1.08
C GLY A 102 -15.96 3.60 -0.22
N THR A 103 -17.06 4.31 -0.45
CA THR A 103 -17.82 4.22 -1.70
C THR A 103 -16.96 4.62 -2.89
N ARG A 104 -16.89 3.75 -3.91
CA ARG A 104 -16.04 3.86 -5.10
C ARG A 104 -14.55 3.85 -4.82
N GLY A 105 -14.16 3.32 -3.65
CA GLY A 105 -12.76 3.13 -3.32
C GLY A 105 -12.10 2.08 -4.21
N GLN A 106 -10.78 2.20 -4.38
CA GLN A 106 -9.98 1.35 -5.25
C GLN A 106 -9.02 0.50 -4.42
N HIS A 107 -9.13 -0.82 -4.54
CA HIS A 107 -8.17 -1.75 -3.97
C HIS A 107 -7.14 -2.17 -5.01
N VAL A 108 -5.85 -2.01 -4.70
CA VAL A 108 -4.73 -2.45 -5.53
C VAL A 108 -4.05 -3.66 -4.93
N GLN A 109 -4.23 -4.81 -5.56
CA GLN A 109 -3.56 -6.06 -5.18
C GLN A 109 -2.20 -6.14 -5.87
N ILE A 110 -1.12 -6.07 -5.08
CA ILE A 110 0.27 -6.21 -5.54
C ILE A 110 0.89 -7.49 -4.97
N GLY A 111 0.62 -7.77 -3.69
CA GLY A 111 1.07 -8.99 -3.04
C GLY A 111 0.50 -10.23 -3.72
N LEU A 112 1.36 -11.20 -3.99
CA LEU A 112 0.94 -12.54 -4.43
C LEU A 112 0.58 -13.38 -3.22
N THR A 113 -0.41 -14.25 -3.37
CA THR A 113 -0.81 -15.18 -2.31
C THR A 113 0.34 -16.13 -1.93
N THR A 114 0.32 -16.58 -0.70
CA THR A 114 1.26 -17.59 -0.20
C THR A 114 0.80 -19.01 -0.55
N SER A 115 1.57 -20.03 -0.13
CA SER A 115 1.16 -21.44 -0.27
C SER A 115 -0.14 -21.77 0.47
N ASP A 116 -0.43 -21.02 1.53
CA ASP A 116 -1.60 -21.29 2.38
C ASP A 116 -2.91 -20.85 1.72
N GLU A 117 -2.88 -19.81 0.91
CA GLU A 117 -4.02 -19.32 0.14
C GLU A 117 -4.23 -20.06 -1.19
N GLU A 118 -3.22 -20.79 -1.67
CA GLU A 118 -3.28 -21.55 -2.95
C GLU A 118 -3.76 -20.69 -4.15
N GLY A 119 -3.41 -19.42 -4.18
CA GLY A 119 -3.81 -18.50 -5.25
C GLY A 119 -5.20 -17.90 -5.09
N MET A 120 -5.91 -18.16 -3.98
CA MET A 120 -7.30 -17.75 -3.78
C MET A 120 -7.51 -17.03 -2.46
N VAL A 121 -8.31 -15.95 -2.49
CA VAL A 121 -8.72 -15.20 -1.29
C VAL A 121 -10.23 -15.03 -1.31
N SER A 122 -10.88 -15.24 -0.15
CA SER A 122 -12.30 -14.96 0.03
C SER A 122 -12.54 -13.47 0.26
N LEU A 123 -13.35 -12.85 -0.57
CA LEU A 123 -13.64 -11.41 -0.53
C LEU A 123 -15.05 -11.11 -0.01
N PRO A 124 -15.26 -9.94 0.64
CA PRO A 124 -16.57 -9.48 1.11
C PRO A 124 -17.40 -8.91 -0.05
N THR A 125 -17.85 -9.75 -0.98
CA THR A 125 -18.47 -9.35 -2.26
C THR A 125 -19.71 -8.48 -2.07
N ASP A 126 -20.53 -8.73 -1.04
CA ASP A 126 -21.72 -7.90 -0.79
C ASP A 126 -21.34 -6.46 -0.42
N ALA A 127 -20.31 -6.30 0.43
CA ALA A 127 -19.80 -4.96 0.78
C ALA A 127 -19.19 -4.27 -0.46
N MET A 128 -18.46 -5.00 -1.30
CA MET A 128 -17.90 -4.47 -2.53
C MET A 128 -18.99 -3.98 -3.50
N VAL A 129 -20.07 -4.74 -3.67
CA VAL A 129 -21.20 -4.33 -4.52
C VAL A 129 -21.91 -3.11 -3.94
N MET A 130 -22.19 -3.11 -2.64
CA MET A 130 -22.89 -2.00 -1.98
C MET A 130 -22.11 -0.70 -2.00
N GLN A 131 -20.79 -0.76 -2.04
CA GLN A 131 -19.91 0.40 -2.05
C GLN A 131 -19.29 0.69 -3.42
N GLU A 132 -19.63 -0.06 -4.46
CA GLU A 132 -19.07 0.09 -5.82
C GLU A 132 -17.53 0.04 -5.83
N ILE A 133 -16.91 -0.87 -5.04
CA ILE A 133 -15.44 -0.97 -4.91
C ILE A 133 -14.84 -1.59 -6.16
N GLU A 134 -13.75 -1.00 -6.63
CA GLU A 134 -12.90 -1.55 -7.68
C GLU A 134 -11.79 -2.43 -7.09
N PHE A 135 -11.60 -3.64 -7.64
CA PHE A 135 -10.48 -4.52 -7.31
C PHE A 135 -9.51 -4.61 -8.47
N ILE A 136 -8.30 -4.08 -8.29
CA ILE A 136 -7.31 -3.84 -9.34
C ILE A 136 -6.07 -4.70 -9.09
N GLY A 137 -5.76 -5.66 -9.97
CA GLY A 137 -4.47 -6.34 -9.96
C GLY A 137 -3.38 -5.45 -10.57
N SER A 138 -2.19 -5.44 -9.98
CA SER A 138 -1.03 -4.70 -10.51
C SER A 138 0.25 -5.53 -10.43
N LEU A 139 0.91 -5.70 -11.57
CA LEU A 139 2.15 -6.44 -11.70
C LEU A 139 3.24 -5.57 -12.33
N GLY A 140 4.32 -5.33 -11.57
CA GLY A 140 5.51 -4.63 -12.05
C GLY A 140 5.22 -3.27 -12.69
N MET A 141 6.12 -2.85 -13.56
CA MET A 141 5.98 -1.64 -14.38
C MET A 141 6.71 -1.86 -15.71
N PRO A 142 6.09 -1.56 -16.88
CA PRO A 142 6.77 -1.67 -18.15
C PRO A 142 7.90 -0.63 -18.25
N PRO A 143 9.07 -0.98 -18.84
CA PRO A 143 10.23 -0.07 -18.93
C PRO A 143 9.92 1.26 -19.60
N THR A 144 8.93 1.30 -20.50
CA THR A 144 8.49 2.52 -21.19
C THR A 144 7.87 3.58 -20.26
N GLN A 145 7.55 3.23 -19.02
CA GLN A 145 6.97 4.13 -18.03
C GLN A 145 8.00 4.59 -16.98
N TYR A 146 9.26 4.17 -17.06
CA TYR A 146 10.29 4.54 -16.08
C TYR A 146 10.67 6.03 -16.11
N ASP A 147 10.46 6.72 -17.21
CA ASP A 147 10.78 8.14 -17.32
C ASP A 147 10.06 9.02 -16.28
N GLU A 148 8.87 8.62 -15.85
CA GLU A 148 8.11 9.35 -14.83
C GLU A 148 8.77 9.22 -13.46
N ILE A 149 9.09 8.00 -13.05
CA ILE A 149 9.76 7.75 -11.77
C ILE A 149 11.18 8.35 -11.76
N PHE A 150 11.92 8.29 -12.88
CA PHE A 150 13.23 8.92 -12.99
C PHE A 150 13.17 10.44 -12.85
N ARG A 151 12.12 11.09 -13.37
CA ARG A 151 11.90 12.53 -13.14
C ARG A 151 11.65 12.83 -11.66
N MET A 152 10.87 12.01 -10.94
CA MET A 152 10.66 12.21 -9.50
C MET A 152 11.96 12.04 -8.72
N VAL A 153 12.78 11.05 -9.07
CA VAL A 153 14.11 10.86 -8.46
C VAL A 153 15.05 12.04 -8.78
N SER A 154 15.14 12.46 -10.03
CA SER A 154 16.04 13.56 -10.46
C SER A 154 15.66 14.91 -9.85
N THR A 155 14.40 15.09 -9.49
CA THR A 155 13.91 16.32 -8.82
C THR A 155 13.91 16.21 -7.29
N GLY A 156 14.38 15.09 -6.72
CA GLY A 156 14.46 14.86 -5.29
C GLY A 156 13.09 14.59 -4.62
N LYS A 157 12.04 14.32 -5.39
CA LYS A 157 10.73 13.94 -4.85
C LYS A 157 10.69 12.50 -4.36
N LEU A 158 11.51 11.63 -4.95
CA LEU A 158 11.70 10.26 -4.52
C LEU A 158 13.20 10.01 -4.29
N ASP A 159 13.49 9.33 -3.18
CA ASP A 159 14.81 8.79 -2.89
C ASP A 159 14.74 7.26 -2.79
N PRO A 160 15.10 6.51 -3.85
CA PRO A 160 15.09 5.06 -3.80
C PRO A 160 16.03 4.47 -2.75
N SER A 161 17.07 5.21 -2.33
CA SER A 161 18.00 4.74 -1.29
C SER A 161 17.36 4.70 0.10
N ALA A 162 16.32 5.50 0.33
CA ALA A 162 15.61 5.57 1.61
C ALA A 162 14.90 4.25 2.00
N VAL A 163 14.57 3.39 1.02
CA VAL A 163 13.96 2.07 1.28
C VAL A 163 14.98 0.93 1.43
N VAL A 164 16.27 1.20 1.27
CA VAL A 164 17.34 0.21 1.44
C VAL A 164 17.55 -0.04 2.93
N SER A 165 17.36 -1.28 3.37
CA SER A 165 17.55 -1.66 4.78
C SER A 165 18.96 -2.18 5.06
N GLU A 166 19.61 -2.82 4.07
CA GLU A 166 20.92 -3.44 4.25
C GLU A 166 21.70 -3.48 2.94
N THR A 167 23.01 -3.40 3.02
CA THR A 167 23.92 -3.63 1.89
C THR A 167 24.87 -4.75 2.28
N VAL A 168 24.90 -5.83 1.48
CA VAL A 168 25.73 -7.01 1.72
C VAL A 168 26.77 -7.18 0.61
N GLY A 169 27.86 -7.87 0.91
CA GLY A 169 28.84 -8.31 -0.10
C GLY A 169 28.26 -9.39 -1.00
N LEU A 170 28.84 -9.56 -2.20
CA LEU A 170 28.37 -10.59 -3.13
C LEU A 170 28.51 -12.02 -2.59
N GLU A 171 29.45 -12.22 -1.69
CA GLU A 171 29.71 -13.49 -0.99
C GLU A 171 28.71 -13.79 0.13
N ASP A 172 27.93 -12.80 0.55
CA ASP A 172 26.98 -12.91 1.66
C ASP A 172 25.51 -13.02 1.19
N VAL A 173 25.30 -13.21 -0.14
CA VAL A 173 23.98 -13.34 -0.77
C VAL A 173 23.50 -14.78 -0.80
#